data_1f6bf58cb601d88765f44393faf53a3f
#
_entry.id   1f6bf58cb601d88765f44393faf53a3f
#
_cell.length_a   1.000
_cell.length_b   1.000
_cell.length_c   1.000
_cell.angle_alpha   90.00
_cell.angle_beta   90.00
_cell.angle_gamma   90.00
#
_symmetry.space_group_name_H-M   'P 1'
#
loop_
_entity.id
_entity.type
_entity.pdbx_description
1 polymer ?
#
loop_
_entity_poly.entity_id
_entity_poly.type
_entity_poly.pdbx_seq_one_letter_code
_entity_poly.pdbx_strand_id
1 'polypeptide(L)'
;MKIEHFENTGIWQPDLRMNTQGLSALLKSSPLGIIGIDLDGKIQFWNKAAEESTGYREEEVIGRSIKVLSADAGEAYEELRRQTLQKQVFTSMPLSATRRDGSAICISYSAAPLFDSENSIIGTVAILFDITEKITLETALKGSLEKMKRVVDETVHALATAIEKRDRYTAGHQERVAQLAKTIAIEMGCFDYDQIKGILTAGMIHDIGKLYVPNEILSKPGRLTDLEFGLIKTHPQAGYEILQEIEFPWPIAQAVQQHHERMDGSGYPAGLIGDDILLEARIVGVADVVEAMSSHRPYRPGKGAECALQEIERGRGSAYDSRIVDACLTVFKNGYLLAPE
;
A
#
# COMPACT_ATOMS: atom_id res chain seq x y z
N MET A 1 -1.49 26.82 11.52
CA MET A 1 -0.87 26.97 12.85
C MET A 1 0.31 27.90 12.68
N LYS A 2 0.22 29.15 13.21
CA LYS A 2 1.23 30.19 13.08
C LYS A 2 2.46 29.80 13.89
N ILE A 3 3.62 29.75 13.24
CA ILE A 3 4.91 29.68 13.92
C ILE A 3 5.16 31.11 14.46
N GLU A 4 5.04 31.27 15.76
CA GLU A 4 5.44 32.52 16.42
C GLU A 4 6.96 32.66 16.34
N HIS A 5 7.39 33.82 15.88
CA HIS A 5 8.77 34.28 15.94
C HIS A 5 9.25 34.28 17.39
N PHE A 6 10.18 33.41 17.72
CA PHE A 6 11.02 33.62 18.89
C PHE A 6 11.97 34.78 18.60
N GLU A 7 11.65 35.93 19.14
CA GLU A 7 12.57 37.06 19.18
C GLU A 7 13.82 36.67 19.98
N ASN A 8 14.93 36.90 19.33
CA ASN A 8 16.30 36.68 19.76
C ASN A 8 16.62 37.57 21.00
N THR A 9 16.30 37.12 22.21
CA THR A 9 16.84 37.71 23.42
C THR A 9 18.27 37.20 23.60
N GLY A 10 19.20 38.03 23.18
CA GLY A 10 20.63 37.80 23.23
C GLY A 10 21.14 37.43 24.62
N ILE A 11 21.44 36.18 24.85
CA ILE A 11 22.42 35.69 25.83
C ILE A 11 22.93 34.34 25.31
N TRP A 12 23.55 34.32 24.15
CA TRP A 12 24.50 33.29 23.76
C TRP A 12 25.73 33.97 23.18
N GLN A 13 26.64 34.44 24.04
CA GLN A 13 28.00 34.73 23.62
C GLN A 13 28.73 33.39 23.63
N PRO A 14 29.16 32.85 22.49
CA PRO A 14 29.98 31.65 22.47
C PRO A 14 31.42 31.99 22.78
N ASP A 15 31.74 32.25 24.02
CA ASP A 15 33.12 32.00 24.47
C ASP A 15 33.23 30.52 24.81
N LEU A 16 32.95 29.67 23.81
CA LEU A 16 33.12 28.24 23.83
C LEU A 16 34.62 27.88 23.64
N ARG A 17 35.49 28.52 24.38
CA ARG A 17 36.76 27.88 24.77
C ARG A 17 36.43 26.86 25.85
N MET A 18 35.81 25.74 25.38
CA MET A 18 35.47 24.66 26.27
C MET A 18 36.76 24.07 26.81
N ASN A 19 36.98 24.28 28.09
CA ASN A 19 37.98 23.51 28.83
C ASN A 19 37.51 22.04 28.89
N THR A 20 38.39 21.15 29.22
CA THR A 20 38.12 19.71 29.35
C THR A 20 36.92 19.42 30.24
N GLN A 21 36.60 20.26 31.23
CA GLN A 21 35.43 20.13 32.12
C GLN A 21 34.11 20.42 31.40
N GLY A 22 34.09 21.49 30.57
CA GLY A 22 32.88 21.83 29.79
C GLY A 22 32.55 20.78 28.72
N LEU A 23 33.55 20.23 28.01
CA LEU A 23 33.34 19.16 27.07
C LEU A 23 32.81 17.90 27.75
N SER A 24 33.40 17.53 28.90
CA SER A 24 32.94 16.39 29.68
C SER A 24 31.48 16.58 30.16
N ALA A 25 31.12 17.77 30.57
CA ALA A 25 29.74 18.08 30.99
C ALA A 25 28.76 17.96 29.82
N LEU A 26 29.10 18.44 28.60
CA LEU A 26 28.27 18.29 27.41
C LEU A 26 28.05 16.83 27.02
N LEU A 27 29.11 16.04 27.00
CA LEU A 27 29.02 14.62 26.67
C LEU A 27 28.17 13.87 27.69
N LYS A 28 28.33 14.17 28.98
CA LYS A 28 27.56 13.55 30.06
C LYS A 28 26.10 13.95 30.07
N SER A 29 25.77 15.20 29.69
CA SER A 29 24.39 15.70 29.64
C SER A 29 23.67 15.45 28.33
N SER A 30 24.33 14.87 27.32
CA SER A 30 23.70 14.52 26.04
C SER A 30 22.52 13.56 26.26
N PRO A 31 21.35 13.82 25.63
CA PRO A 31 20.22 12.91 25.66
C PRO A 31 20.44 11.66 24.79
N LEU A 32 21.51 11.64 24.00
CA LEU A 32 21.90 10.48 23.20
C LEU A 32 22.98 9.69 23.95
N GLY A 33 22.89 8.37 23.90
CA GLY A 33 23.94 7.51 24.41
C GLY A 33 25.24 7.73 23.63
N ILE A 34 26.29 8.17 24.31
CA ILE A 34 27.61 8.38 23.72
C ILE A 34 28.59 7.41 24.36
N ILE A 35 29.31 6.67 23.52
CA ILE A 35 30.35 5.73 23.95
C ILE A 35 31.65 6.03 23.23
N GLY A 36 32.75 5.94 23.96
CA GLY A 36 34.12 5.98 23.41
C GLY A 36 34.76 4.62 23.55
N ILE A 37 35.40 4.14 22.47
CA ILE A 37 36.01 2.82 22.43
C ILE A 37 37.47 3.00 21.93
N ASP A 38 38.41 2.41 22.64
CA ASP A 38 39.85 2.46 22.26
C ASP A 38 40.20 1.55 21.06
N LEU A 39 41.49 1.56 20.69
CA LEU A 39 41.98 0.74 19.59
C LEU A 39 41.87 -0.77 19.87
N ASP A 40 41.85 -1.18 21.14
CA ASP A 40 41.74 -2.59 21.57
C ASP A 40 40.25 -3.03 21.66
N GLY A 41 39.30 -2.14 21.38
CA GLY A 41 37.85 -2.43 21.46
C GLY A 41 37.28 -2.37 22.86
N LYS A 42 37.99 -1.72 23.80
CA LYS A 42 37.51 -1.54 25.17
C LYS A 42 36.81 -0.19 25.34
N ILE A 43 35.69 -0.20 26.05
CA ILE A 43 34.93 0.99 26.36
C ILE A 43 35.72 1.88 27.32
N GLN A 44 35.94 3.12 26.94
CA GLN A 44 36.67 4.13 27.71
C GLN A 44 35.75 5.27 28.19
N PHE A 45 34.60 5.43 27.56
CA PHE A 45 33.63 6.46 27.91
C PHE A 45 32.21 5.91 27.72
N TRP A 46 31.36 6.26 28.67
CA TRP A 46 29.97 5.83 28.72
C TRP A 46 29.13 6.88 29.43
N ASN A 47 28.23 7.57 28.72
CA ASN A 47 27.43 8.63 29.34
C ASN A 47 26.14 8.11 29.96
N LYS A 48 25.45 9.00 30.67
CA LYS A 48 24.20 8.70 31.37
C LYS A 48 23.09 8.17 30.47
N ALA A 49 22.94 8.74 29.26
CA ALA A 49 21.95 8.27 28.31
C ALA A 49 22.25 6.86 27.78
N ALA A 50 23.52 6.49 27.66
CA ALA A 50 23.88 5.11 27.33
C ALA A 50 23.55 4.13 28.46
N GLU A 51 23.70 4.53 29.74
CA GLU A 51 23.23 3.74 30.88
C GLU A 51 21.71 3.53 30.83
N GLU A 52 20.95 4.61 30.62
CA GLU A 52 19.48 4.58 30.60
C GLU A 52 18.94 3.73 29.45
N SER A 53 19.57 3.82 28.28
CA SER A 53 19.15 3.05 27.11
C SER A 53 19.45 1.57 27.23
N THR A 54 20.59 1.18 27.80
CA THR A 54 21.08 -0.19 27.81
C THR A 54 20.90 -0.90 29.15
N GLY A 55 20.71 -0.14 30.24
CA GLY A 55 20.64 -0.65 31.61
C GLY A 55 21.99 -0.97 32.25
N TYR A 56 23.11 -0.85 31.53
CA TYR A 56 24.46 -1.06 32.06
C TYR A 56 25.01 0.26 32.61
N ARG A 57 25.55 0.23 33.82
CA ARG A 57 26.23 1.37 34.44
C ARG A 57 27.63 1.57 33.85
N GLU A 58 28.12 2.79 33.85
CA GLU A 58 29.49 3.13 33.40
C GLU A 58 30.53 2.23 34.08
N GLU A 59 30.47 2.05 35.41
CA GLU A 59 31.38 1.23 36.19
C GLU A 59 31.39 -0.28 35.81
N GLU A 60 30.31 -0.78 35.20
CA GLU A 60 30.17 -2.17 34.77
C GLU A 60 30.77 -2.44 33.40
N VAL A 61 30.90 -1.40 32.55
CA VAL A 61 31.28 -1.55 31.15
C VAL A 61 32.66 -0.98 30.82
N ILE A 62 33.16 0.01 31.56
CA ILE A 62 34.51 0.56 31.33
C ILE A 62 35.57 -0.53 31.37
N GLY A 63 36.45 -0.50 30.38
CA GLY A 63 37.50 -1.49 30.18
C GLY A 63 37.04 -2.82 29.56
N ARG A 64 35.72 -3.03 29.42
CA ARG A 64 35.18 -4.21 28.73
C ARG A 64 34.98 -4.00 27.25
N SER A 65 34.87 -5.08 26.50
CA SER A 65 34.50 -5.02 25.07
C SER A 65 33.05 -4.61 24.90
N ILE A 66 32.74 -3.88 23.83
CA ILE A 66 31.37 -3.53 23.40
C ILE A 66 30.46 -4.77 23.22
N LYS A 67 31.02 -5.95 23.06
CA LYS A 67 30.29 -7.23 23.01
C LYS A 67 29.42 -7.51 24.25
N VAL A 68 29.64 -6.77 25.34
CA VAL A 68 28.78 -6.86 26.53
C VAL A 68 27.33 -6.51 26.21
N LEU A 69 27.07 -5.68 25.21
CA LEU A 69 25.72 -5.27 24.79
C LEU A 69 24.94 -6.35 24.04
N SER A 70 25.61 -7.34 23.48
CA SER A 70 24.94 -8.48 22.85
C SER A 70 25.96 -9.56 22.47
N ALA A 71 25.73 -10.76 22.96
CA ALA A 71 26.51 -11.92 22.55
C ALA A 71 26.32 -12.24 21.05
N ASP A 72 25.08 -12.10 20.54
CA ASP A 72 24.73 -12.45 19.17
C ASP A 72 25.10 -11.36 18.14
N ALA A 73 25.01 -10.08 18.53
CA ALA A 73 25.38 -8.95 17.67
C ALA A 73 26.86 -8.50 17.85
N GLY A 74 27.60 -9.13 18.74
CA GLY A 74 28.99 -8.77 19.06
C GLY A 74 29.91 -8.77 17.84
N GLU A 75 29.71 -9.68 16.90
CA GLU A 75 30.48 -9.72 15.64
C GLU A 75 30.13 -8.54 14.72
N ALA A 76 28.87 -8.16 14.63
CA ALA A 76 28.47 -7.02 13.82
C ALA A 76 29.02 -5.69 14.36
N TYR A 77 29.02 -5.51 15.71
CA TYR A 77 29.65 -4.34 16.34
C TYR A 77 31.16 -4.29 16.09
N GLU A 78 31.86 -5.41 16.20
CA GLU A 78 33.29 -5.46 15.94
C GLU A 78 33.63 -5.19 14.47
N GLU A 79 32.82 -5.68 13.55
CA GLU A 79 33.02 -5.40 12.14
C GLU A 79 32.81 -3.91 11.82
N LEU A 80 31.74 -3.29 12.34
CA LEU A 80 31.51 -1.86 12.21
C LEU A 80 32.66 -1.04 12.82
N ARG A 81 33.14 -1.43 14.01
CA ARG A 81 34.30 -0.79 14.65
C ARG A 81 35.55 -0.91 13.77
N ARG A 82 35.85 -2.08 13.24
CA ARG A 82 37.02 -2.32 12.36
C ARG A 82 36.96 -1.42 11.12
N GLN A 83 35.80 -1.29 10.51
CA GLN A 83 35.60 -0.42 9.36
C GLN A 83 35.68 1.06 9.76
N THR A 84 35.20 1.43 10.94
CA THR A 84 35.34 2.79 11.47
C THR A 84 36.81 3.17 11.67
N LEU A 85 37.64 2.26 12.16
CA LEU A 85 39.12 2.46 12.28
C LEU A 85 39.79 2.61 10.92
N GLN A 86 39.15 2.16 9.83
CA GLN A 86 39.58 2.43 8.44
C GLN A 86 39.02 3.75 7.88
N LYS A 87 38.60 4.67 8.75
CA LYS A 87 38.03 5.99 8.45
C LYS A 87 36.63 5.95 7.82
N GLN A 88 35.91 4.83 7.88
CA GLN A 88 34.52 4.78 7.48
C GLN A 88 33.64 5.36 8.58
N VAL A 89 32.66 6.19 8.20
CA VAL A 89 31.66 6.75 9.11
C VAL A 89 30.34 6.05 8.88
N PHE A 90 29.70 5.62 9.96
CA PHE A 90 28.37 5.01 9.93
C PHE A 90 27.36 5.95 10.52
N THR A 91 26.18 6.00 9.92
CA THR A 91 25.08 6.85 10.38
C THR A 91 23.79 6.04 10.45
N SER A 92 23.16 6.05 11.64
CA SER A 92 21.83 5.48 11.86
C SER A 92 21.68 4.01 11.44
N MET A 93 22.69 3.18 11.67
CA MET A 93 22.61 1.74 11.42
C MET A 93 21.74 1.07 12.48
N PRO A 94 20.64 0.39 12.10
CA PRO A 94 19.83 -0.33 13.08
C PRO A 94 20.58 -1.60 13.51
N LEU A 95 20.79 -1.74 14.82
CA LEU A 95 21.43 -2.91 15.43
C LEU A 95 20.56 -3.43 16.57
N SER A 96 20.46 -4.75 16.64
CA SER A 96 19.83 -5.42 17.79
C SER A 96 20.84 -5.53 18.93
N ALA A 97 20.39 -5.27 20.15
CA ALA A 97 21.17 -5.44 21.38
C ALA A 97 20.28 -6.03 22.47
N THR A 98 20.90 -6.40 23.58
CA THR A 98 20.22 -6.90 24.77
C THR A 98 20.54 -5.99 25.94
N ARG A 99 19.51 -5.48 26.62
CA ARG A 99 19.71 -4.72 27.86
C ARG A 99 20.21 -5.62 28.97
N ARG A 100 20.69 -5.00 30.05
CA ARG A 100 21.17 -5.71 31.22
C ARG A 100 20.12 -6.66 31.85
N ASP A 101 18.85 -6.31 31.76
CA ASP A 101 17.73 -7.11 32.28
C ASP A 101 17.31 -8.28 31.34
N GLY A 102 17.99 -8.44 30.21
CA GLY A 102 17.71 -9.47 29.22
C GLY A 102 16.67 -9.06 28.18
N SER A 103 16.07 -7.87 28.27
CA SER A 103 15.13 -7.39 27.26
C SER A 103 15.84 -7.00 25.96
N ALA A 104 15.19 -7.27 24.82
CA ALA A 104 15.69 -6.86 23.50
C ALA A 104 15.52 -5.35 23.31
N ILE A 105 16.52 -4.74 22.66
CA ILE A 105 16.52 -3.33 22.28
C ILE A 105 16.99 -3.21 20.83
N CYS A 106 16.39 -2.30 20.07
CA CYS A 106 16.89 -1.90 18.77
C CYS A 106 17.56 -0.53 18.89
N ILE A 107 18.83 -0.46 18.53
CA ILE A 107 19.65 0.75 18.65
C ILE A 107 19.93 1.29 17.26
N SER A 108 19.68 2.58 17.04
CA SER A 108 20.29 3.32 15.93
C SER A 108 21.73 3.64 16.31
N TYR A 109 22.67 2.98 15.64
CA TYR A 109 24.10 3.09 15.89
C TYR A 109 24.76 4.00 14.86
N SER A 110 25.47 5.02 15.33
CA SER A 110 26.31 5.87 14.48
C SER A 110 27.72 5.88 15.05
N ALA A 111 28.73 5.72 14.19
CA ALA A 111 30.11 5.68 14.66
C ALA A 111 31.06 6.44 13.73
N ALA A 112 32.06 7.08 14.33
CA ALA A 112 33.11 7.79 13.64
C ALA A 112 34.49 7.54 14.33
N PRO A 113 35.61 7.64 13.59
CA PRO A 113 36.93 7.55 14.17
C PRO A 113 37.20 8.76 15.07
N LEU A 114 37.89 8.53 16.17
CA LEU A 114 38.35 9.55 17.10
C LEU A 114 39.85 9.82 16.82
N PHE A 115 40.19 11.10 16.65
CA PHE A 115 41.55 11.51 16.33
C PHE A 115 42.21 12.28 17.48
N ASP A 116 43.50 12.15 17.63
CA ASP A 116 44.34 13.01 18.48
C ASP A 116 44.71 14.32 17.78
N SER A 117 45.54 15.16 18.44
CA SER A 117 46.03 16.42 17.92
C SER A 117 46.96 16.27 16.71
N GLU A 118 47.54 15.07 16.49
CA GLU A 118 48.43 14.75 15.39
C GLU A 118 47.72 14.04 14.23
N ASN A 119 46.35 14.02 14.29
CA ASN A 119 45.46 13.38 13.30
C ASN A 119 45.66 11.85 13.20
N SER A 120 46.17 11.24 14.27
CA SER A 120 46.24 9.79 14.42
C SER A 120 44.96 9.26 15.04
N ILE A 121 44.47 8.10 14.57
CA ILE A 121 43.28 7.47 15.14
C ILE A 121 43.64 6.89 16.50
N ILE A 122 42.92 7.32 17.55
CA ILE A 122 43.10 6.84 18.93
C ILE A 122 41.93 5.96 19.42
N GLY A 123 40.89 5.79 18.60
CA GLY A 123 39.74 5.00 18.92
C GLY A 123 38.56 5.32 18.04
N THR A 124 37.36 5.01 18.51
CA THR A 124 36.08 5.33 17.87
C THR A 124 35.13 5.97 18.87
N VAL A 125 34.32 6.91 18.40
CA VAL A 125 33.14 7.41 19.13
C VAL A 125 31.91 6.86 18.48
N ALA A 126 30.97 6.37 19.28
CA ALA A 126 29.68 5.95 18.77
C ALA A 126 28.52 6.61 19.55
N ILE A 127 27.45 6.84 18.82
CA ILE A 127 26.19 7.37 19.33
C ILE A 127 25.15 6.26 19.25
N LEU A 128 24.48 6.04 20.38
CA LEU A 128 23.41 5.07 20.53
C LEU A 128 22.09 5.82 20.74
N PHE A 129 21.10 5.45 19.97
CA PHE A 129 19.74 5.94 20.18
C PHE A 129 18.77 4.76 20.18
N ASP A 130 18.01 4.61 21.23
CA ASP A 130 16.98 3.56 21.33
C ASP A 130 15.82 3.86 20.38
N ILE A 131 15.65 2.99 19.38
CA ILE A 131 14.56 3.09 18.38
C ILE A 131 13.55 1.95 18.54
N THR A 132 13.58 1.23 19.66
CA THR A 132 12.70 0.07 19.88
C THR A 132 11.23 0.44 19.81
N GLU A 133 10.84 1.51 20.50
CA GLU A 133 9.45 1.99 20.45
C GLU A 133 9.05 2.42 19.05
N LYS A 134 9.91 3.18 18.34
CA LYS A 134 9.68 3.60 16.96
C LYS A 134 9.45 2.41 16.04
N ILE A 135 10.33 1.41 16.05
CA ILE A 135 10.22 0.21 15.22
C ILE A 135 8.95 -0.59 15.57
N THR A 136 8.64 -0.70 16.85
CA THR A 136 7.43 -1.40 17.34
C THR A 136 6.17 -0.71 16.83
N LEU A 137 6.09 0.61 16.95
CA LEU A 137 4.95 1.41 16.48
C LEU A 137 4.81 1.36 14.95
N GLU A 138 5.91 1.50 14.22
CA GLU A 138 5.91 1.40 12.75
C GLU A 138 5.44 0.02 12.28
N THR A 139 5.89 -1.04 12.94
CA THR A 139 5.49 -2.42 12.63
C THR A 139 4.01 -2.65 12.95
N ALA A 140 3.55 -2.18 14.11
CA ALA A 140 2.15 -2.27 14.51
C ALA A 140 1.23 -1.48 13.56
N LEU A 141 1.64 -0.27 13.18
CA LEU A 141 0.91 0.56 12.21
C LEU A 141 0.81 -0.13 10.85
N LYS A 142 1.94 -0.65 10.34
CA LYS A 142 1.96 -1.39 9.08
C LYS A 142 1.04 -2.61 9.12
N GLY A 143 1.11 -3.40 10.19
CA GLY A 143 0.23 -4.56 10.38
C GLY A 143 -1.26 -4.16 10.47
N SER A 144 -1.58 -3.04 11.12
CA SER A 144 -2.95 -2.51 11.20
C SER A 144 -3.47 -2.06 9.83
N LEU A 145 -2.64 -1.37 9.04
CA LEU A 145 -2.98 -0.95 7.68
C LEU A 145 -3.22 -2.15 6.75
N GLU A 146 -2.38 -3.17 6.82
CA GLU A 146 -2.56 -4.40 6.03
C GLU A 146 -3.84 -5.14 6.43
N LYS A 147 -4.16 -5.20 7.72
CA LYS A 147 -5.41 -5.76 8.22
C LYS A 147 -6.62 -4.99 7.71
N MET A 148 -6.56 -3.64 7.77
CA MET A 148 -7.64 -2.78 7.28
C MET A 148 -7.89 -2.99 5.79
N LYS A 149 -6.82 -3.00 4.97
CA LYS A 149 -6.93 -3.28 3.53
C LYS A 149 -7.61 -4.62 3.26
N ARG A 150 -7.22 -5.67 4.00
CA ARG A 150 -7.84 -7.00 3.87
C ARG A 150 -9.33 -6.98 4.21
N VAL A 151 -9.71 -6.33 5.30
CA VAL A 151 -11.13 -6.22 5.71
C VAL A 151 -11.96 -5.51 4.64
N VAL A 152 -11.43 -4.45 4.02
CA VAL A 152 -12.11 -3.76 2.92
C VAL A 152 -12.28 -4.71 1.72
N ASP A 153 -11.22 -5.40 1.29
CA ASP A 153 -11.27 -6.32 0.16
C ASP A 153 -12.27 -7.48 0.42
N GLU A 154 -12.26 -8.05 1.62
CA GLU A 154 -13.22 -9.10 2.05
C GLU A 154 -14.65 -8.57 2.10
N THR A 155 -14.87 -7.32 2.51
CA THR A 155 -16.20 -6.70 2.54
C THR A 155 -16.74 -6.51 1.13
N VAL A 156 -15.91 -6.01 0.20
CA VAL A 156 -16.28 -5.88 -1.22
C VAL A 156 -16.66 -7.24 -1.80
N HIS A 157 -15.87 -8.28 -1.52
CA HIS A 157 -16.17 -9.65 -1.97
C HIS A 157 -17.47 -10.21 -1.37
N ALA A 158 -17.72 -9.95 -0.09
CA ALA A 158 -18.96 -10.36 0.56
C ALA A 158 -20.19 -9.66 -0.05
N LEU A 159 -20.10 -8.37 -0.37
CA LEU A 159 -21.15 -7.63 -1.06
C LEU A 159 -21.40 -8.19 -2.47
N ALA A 160 -20.36 -8.43 -3.25
CA ALA A 160 -20.45 -9.07 -4.58
C ALA A 160 -21.18 -10.41 -4.48
N THR A 161 -20.76 -11.27 -3.53
CA THR A 161 -21.39 -12.57 -3.29
C THR A 161 -22.88 -12.44 -2.89
N ALA A 162 -23.23 -11.42 -2.10
CA ALA A 162 -24.61 -11.20 -1.71
C ALA A 162 -25.49 -10.80 -2.91
N ILE A 163 -24.95 -10.01 -3.84
CA ILE A 163 -25.62 -9.65 -5.10
C ILE A 163 -25.83 -10.89 -5.96
N GLU A 164 -24.80 -11.70 -6.16
CA GLU A 164 -24.86 -12.94 -6.94
C GLU A 164 -25.89 -13.94 -6.40
N LYS A 165 -25.98 -14.10 -5.07
CA LYS A 165 -27.00 -14.97 -4.45
C LYS A 165 -28.42 -14.52 -4.72
N ARG A 166 -28.62 -13.24 -5.01
CA ARG A 166 -29.91 -12.68 -5.34
C ARG A 166 -30.26 -12.86 -6.82
N ASP A 167 -29.28 -12.75 -7.69
CA ASP A 167 -29.38 -13.06 -9.11
C ASP A 167 -28.81 -14.48 -9.36
N ARG A 168 -29.69 -15.47 -9.32
CA ARG A 168 -29.32 -16.92 -9.39
C ARG A 168 -28.46 -17.33 -10.59
N TYR A 169 -28.26 -16.42 -11.53
CA TYR A 169 -27.62 -16.71 -12.81
C TYR A 169 -26.25 -16.07 -12.96
N THR A 170 -25.75 -15.46 -11.92
CA THR A 170 -24.51 -14.69 -11.94
C THR A 170 -23.44 -15.22 -10.97
N ALA A 171 -23.50 -16.51 -10.59
CA ALA A 171 -22.46 -17.11 -9.74
C ALA A 171 -21.08 -16.93 -10.37
N GLY A 172 -20.17 -16.25 -9.64
CA GLY A 172 -18.81 -15.94 -10.11
C GLY A 172 -18.71 -14.90 -11.22
N HIS A 173 -19.83 -14.35 -11.70
CA HIS A 173 -19.84 -13.32 -12.74
C HIS A 173 -19.04 -12.07 -12.32
N GLN A 174 -19.31 -11.55 -11.14
CA GLN A 174 -18.64 -10.34 -10.63
C GLN A 174 -17.12 -10.51 -10.59
N GLU A 175 -16.67 -11.65 -10.09
CA GLU A 175 -15.25 -11.98 -10.04
C GLU A 175 -14.65 -12.09 -11.45
N ARG A 176 -15.31 -12.80 -12.39
CA ARG A 176 -14.81 -12.95 -13.76
C ARG A 176 -14.77 -11.62 -14.51
N VAL A 177 -15.79 -10.76 -14.36
CA VAL A 177 -15.80 -9.39 -14.93
C VAL A 177 -14.64 -8.58 -14.35
N ALA A 178 -14.48 -8.59 -13.04
CA ALA A 178 -13.43 -7.84 -12.36
C ALA A 178 -12.02 -8.29 -12.81
N GLN A 179 -11.78 -9.60 -12.90
CA GLN A 179 -10.48 -10.12 -13.35
C GLN A 179 -10.21 -9.82 -14.84
N LEU A 180 -11.23 -9.90 -15.68
CA LEU A 180 -11.09 -9.51 -17.09
C LEU A 180 -10.81 -8.01 -17.23
N ALA A 181 -11.57 -7.16 -16.53
CA ALA A 181 -11.36 -5.71 -16.51
C ALA A 181 -9.96 -5.32 -16.06
N LYS A 182 -9.48 -5.94 -14.96
CA LYS A 182 -8.10 -5.80 -14.49
C LYS A 182 -7.09 -6.18 -15.56
N THR A 183 -7.28 -7.32 -16.24
CA THR A 183 -6.32 -7.81 -17.23
C THR A 183 -6.29 -6.91 -18.46
N ILE A 184 -7.45 -6.40 -18.90
CA ILE A 184 -7.55 -5.39 -19.96
C ILE A 184 -6.79 -4.12 -19.56
N ALA A 185 -6.99 -3.61 -18.32
CA ALA A 185 -6.31 -2.41 -17.84
C ALA A 185 -4.78 -2.58 -17.80
N ILE A 186 -4.29 -3.76 -17.40
CA ILE A 186 -2.85 -4.09 -17.43
C ILE A 186 -2.32 -4.08 -18.87
N GLU A 187 -3.02 -4.71 -19.80
CA GLU A 187 -2.64 -4.77 -21.22
C GLU A 187 -2.59 -3.35 -21.85
N MET A 188 -3.50 -2.47 -21.45
CA MET A 188 -3.49 -1.06 -21.91
C MET A 188 -2.25 -0.29 -21.45
N GLY A 189 -1.64 -0.64 -20.34
CA GLY A 189 -0.38 -0.07 -19.85
C GLY A 189 -0.42 1.40 -19.43
N CYS A 190 -1.60 2.00 -19.27
CA CYS A 190 -1.78 3.42 -18.93
C CYS A 190 -2.25 3.67 -17.48
N PHE A 191 -2.39 2.63 -16.69
CA PHE A 191 -2.82 2.70 -15.30
C PHE A 191 -1.70 2.28 -14.34
N ASP A 192 -1.63 2.94 -13.19
CA ASP A 192 -0.79 2.48 -12.10
C ASP A 192 -1.45 1.34 -11.30
N TYR A 193 -0.71 0.78 -10.34
CA TYR A 193 -1.18 -0.35 -9.52
C TYR A 193 -2.46 -0.02 -8.74
N ASP A 194 -2.56 1.19 -8.19
CA ASP A 194 -3.71 1.61 -7.39
C ASP A 194 -4.95 1.85 -8.26
N GLN A 195 -4.80 2.44 -9.45
CA GLN A 195 -5.88 2.60 -10.43
C GLN A 195 -6.42 1.24 -10.91
N ILE A 196 -5.54 0.27 -11.18
CA ILE A 196 -5.94 -1.10 -11.54
C ILE A 196 -6.75 -1.74 -10.41
N LYS A 197 -6.41 -1.48 -9.14
CA LYS A 197 -7.20 -1.93 -7.99
C LYS A 197 -8.59 -1.29 -7.99
N GLY A 198 -8.70 -0.02 -8.34
CA GLY A 198 -9.99 0.67 -8.50
C GLY A 198 -10.88 0.03 -9.55
N ILE A 199 -10.31 -0.31 -10.73
CA ILE A 199 -11.03 -1.00 -11.82
C ILE A 199 -11.49 -2.39 -11.37
N LEU A 200 -10.63 -3.15 -10.71
CA LEU A 200 -10.99 -4.46 -10.15
C LEU A 200 -12.17 -4.32 -9.16
N THR A 201 -12.11 -3.35 -8.25
CA THR A 201 -13.15 -3.11 -7.27
C THR A 201 -14.46 -2.70 -7.94
N ALA A 202 -14.42 -1.79 -8.93
CA ALA A 202 -15.60 -1.40 -9.69
C ALA A 202 -16.23 -2.60 -10.41
N GLY A 203 -15.42 -3.46 -11.03
CA GLY A 203 -15.90 -4.71 -11.64
C GLY A 203 -16.53 -5.68 -10.65
N MET A 204 -16.00 -5.78 -9.41
CA MET A 204 -16.56 -6.64 -8.38
C MET A 204 -17.97 -6.21 -7.92
N ILE A 205 -18.27 -4.92 -7.94
CA ILE A 205 -19.53 -4.39 -7.39
C ILE A 205 -20.36 -3.59 -8.41
N HIS A 206 -20.04 -3.71 -9.71
CA HIS A 206 -20.73 -2.94 -10.76
C HIS A 206 -22.25 -3.12 -10.73
N ASP A 207 -22.70 -4.26 -10.33
CA ASP A 207 -24.11 -4.67 -10.27
C ASP A 207 -24.80 -4.43 -8.90
N ILE A 208 -24.14 -3.73 -7.94
CA ILE A 208 -24.69 -3.58 -6.58
C ILE A 208 -26.09 -2.96 -6.55
N GLY A 209 -26.42 -2.12 -7.50
CA GLY A 209 -27.75 -1.53 -7.61
C GLY A 209 -28.86 -2.51 -7.96
N LYS A 210 -28.55 -3.73 -8.38
CA LYS A 210 -29.55 -4.82 -8.55
C LYS A 210 -30.28 -5.15 -7.24
N LEU A 211 -29.75 -4.70 -6.09
CA LEU A 211 -30.46 -4.79 -4.81
C LEU A 211 -31.83 -4.09 -4.84
N TYR A 212 -32.01 -3.09 -5.65
CA TYR A 212 -33.28 -2.36 -5.82
C TYR A 212 -34.24 -3.00 -6.83
N VAL A 213 -33.76 -3.93 -7.66
CA VAL A 213 -34.59 -4.60 -8.65
C VAL A 213 -35.34 -5.76 -7.97
N PRO A 214 -36.68 -5.89 -8.17
CA PRO A 214 -37.45 -7.01 -7.64
C PRO A 214 -36.89 -8.36 -8.11
N ASN A 215 -36.83 -9.32 -7.20
CA ASN A 215 -36.26 -10.65 -7.48
C ASN A 215 -37.05 -11.41 -8.56
N GLU A 216 -38.35 -11.18 -8.63
CA GLU A 216 -39.26 -11.75 -9.62
C GLU A 216 -38.88 -11.34 -11.05
N ILE A 217 -38.27 -10.14 -11.22
CA ILE A 217 -37.79 -9.65 -12.49
C ILE A 217 -36.42 -10.25 -12.81
N LEU A 218 -35.49 -10.23 -11.83
CA LEU A 218 -34.14 -10.78 -12.01
C LEU A 218 -34.15 -12.27 -12.32
N SER A 219 -35.05 -13.01 -11.69
CA SER A 219 -35.17 -14.47 -11.84
C SER A 219 -36.25 -14.92 -12.83
N LYS A 220 -36.86 -14.00 -13.59
CA LYS A 220 -37.95 -14.31 -14.51
C LYS A 220 -37.51 -15.25 -15.61
N PRO A 221 -38.17 -16.41 -15.78
CA PRO A 221 -37.92 -17.28 -16.91
C PRO A 221 -38.51 -16.67 -18.19
N GLY A 222 -37.64 -16.42 -19.19
CA GLY A 222 -38.04 -15.95 -20.51
C GLY A 222 -37.70 -14.47 -20.79
N ARG A 223 -38.35 -13.90 -21.80
CA ARG A 223 -38.08 -12.51 -22.20
C ARG A 223 -38.73 -11.52 -21.22
N LEU A 224 -37.98 -10.47 -20.89
CA LEU A 224 -38.50 -9.33 -20.15
C LEU A 224 -39.36 -8.46 -21.06
N THR A 225 -40.40 -7.86 -20.48
CA THR A 225 -41.13 -6.76 -21.12
C THR A 225 -40.28 -5.48 -21.09
N ASP A 226 -40.64 -4.49 -21.91
CA ASP A 226 -39.95 -3.21 -21.92
C ASP A 226 -39.94 -2.50 -20.57
N LEU A 227 -41.07 -2.62 -19.81
CA LEU A 227 -41.20 -2.07 -18.45
C LEU A 227 -40.24 -2.78 -17.47
N GLU A 228 -40.18 -4.10 -17.49
CA GLU A 228 -39.30 -4.89 -16.64
C GLU A 228 -37.81 -4.62 -16.98
N PHE A 229 -37.49 -4.51 -18.26
CA PHE A 229 -36.15 -4.14 -18.68
C PHE A 229 -35.82 -2.70 -18.30
N GLY A 230 -36.80 -1.79 -18.34
CA GLY A 230 -36.68 -0.43 -17.83
C GLY A 230 -36.31 -0.39 -16.35
N LEU A 231 -36.91 -1.29 -15.52
CA LEU A 231 -36.53 -1.41 -14.12
C LEU A 231 -35.10 -1.94 -13.94
N ILE A 232 -34.67 -2.90 -14.75
CA ILE A 232 -33.27 -3.36 -14.70
C ILE A 232 -32.31 -2.22 -15.03
N LYS A 233 -32.63 -1.37 -16.03
CA LYS A 233 -31.79 -0.23 -16.41
C LYS A 233 -31.58 0.81 -15.30
N THR A 234 -32.33 0.74 -14.20
CA THR A 234 -32.13 1.66 -13.06
C THR A 234 -30.97 1.24 -12.16
N HIS A 235 -30.47 0.00 -12.24
CA HIS A 235 -29.45 -0.50 -11.32
C HIS A 235 -28.12 0.29 -11.33
N PRO A 236 -27.62 0.85 -12.47
CA PRO A 236 -26.38 1.62 -12.42
C PRO A 236 -26.55 2.89 -11.60
N GLN A 237 -27.68 3.59 -11.74
CA GLN A 237 -28.01 4.76 -10.95
C GLN A 237 -28.19 4.40 -9.47
N ALA A 238 -28.91 3.33 -9.16
CA ALA A 238 -29.08 2.84 -7.79
C ALA A 238 -27.75 2.42 -7.17
N GLY A 239 -26.86 1.81 -7.97
CA GLY A 239 -25.50 1.48 -7.55
C GLY A 239 -24.67 2.72 -7.19
N TYR A 240 -24.76 3.76 -8.01
CA TYR A 240 -24.15 5.06 -7.71
C TYR A 240 -24.67 5.62 -6.36
N GLU A 241 -25.98 5.62 -6.15
CA GLU A 241 -26.60 6.14 -4.92
C GLU A 241 -26.13 5.38 -3.67
N ILE A 242 -25.89 4.08 -3.77
CA ILE A 242 -25.34 3.27 -2.68
C ILE A 242 -23.88 3.65 -2.39
N LEU A 243 -23.08 3.89 -3.44
CA LEU A 243 -21.63 3.98 -3.32
C LEU A 243 -21.09 5.40 -3.19
N GLN A 244 -21.86 6.42 -3.55
CA GLN A 244 -21.39 7.82 -3.59
C GLN A 244 -20.99 8.40 -2.23
N GLU A 245 -21.50 7.85 -1.13
CA GLU A 245 -21.18 8.30 0.23
C GLU A 245 -19.89 7.65 0.76
N ILE A 246 -19.35 6.66 0.05
CA ILE A 246 -18.10 6.01 0.42
C ILE A 246 -16.95 6.77 -0.25
N GLU A 247 -16.04 7.31 0.55
CA GLU A 247 -14.83 7.99 0.07
C GLU A 247 -13.80 6.98 -0.48
N PHE A 248 -14.08 6.44 -1.65
CA PHE A 248 -13.10 5.64 -2.36
C PHE A 248 -11.97 6.52 -2.92
N PRO A 249 -10.71 6.04 -2.95
CA PRO A 249 -9.62 6.76 -3.60
C PRO A 249 -9.73 6.77 -5.15
N TRP A 250 -10.72 6.04 -5.69
CA TRP A 250 -10.98 5.89 -7.13
C TRP A 250 -12.45 6.20 -7.43
N PRO A 251 -12.80 6.58 -8.66
CA PRO A 251 -14.17 6.96 -9.03
C PRO A 251 -15.10 5.74 -9.19
N ILE A 252 -15.16 4.87 -8.17
CA ILE A 252 -15.92 3.61 -8.24
C ILE A 252 -17.41 3.85 -8.45
N ALA A 253 -18.00 4.78 -7.70
CA ALA A 253 -19.43 5.08 -7.81
C ALA A 253 -19.80 5.51 -9.25
N GLN A 254 -18.99 6.39 -9.84
CA GLN A 254 -19.20 6.84 -11.22
C GLN A 254 -18.94 5.72 -12.22
N ALA A 255 -17.92 4.90 -12.01
CA ALA A 255 -17.65 3.75 -12.89
C ALA A 255 -18.83 2.76 -12.86
N VAL A 256 -19.42 2.50 -11.70
CA VAL A 256 -20.63 1.67 -11.54
C VAL A 256 -21.82 2.31 -12.23
N GLN A 257 -22.02 3.62 -12.11
CA GLN A 257 -23.08 4.33 -12.79
C GLN A 257 -23.01 4.21 -14.32
N GLN A 258 -21.77 4.23 -14.85
CA GLN A 258 -21.52 4.41 -16.29
C GLN A 258 -21.19 3.12 -17.05
N HIS A 259 -21.09 1.95 -16.40
CA HIS A 259 -20.61 0.72 -17.05
C HIS A 259 -21.53 0.22 -18.20
N HIS A 260 -22.75 0.68 -18.26
CA HIS A 260 -23.67 0.42 -19.38
C HIS A 260 -23.78 1.56 -20.38
N GLU A 261 -23.03 2.64 -20.21
CA GLU A 261 -22.92 3.67 -21.23
C GLU A 261 -22.17 3.13 -22.45
N ARG A 262 -22.43 3.73 -23.60
CA ARG A 262 -21.80 3.38 -24.87
C ARG A 262 -21.26 4.63 -25.54
N MET A 263 -20.12 4.51 -26.23
CA MET A 263 -19.40 5.64 -26.84
C MET A 263 -20.26 6.47 -27.79
N ASP A 264 -21.28 5.87 -28.41
CA ASP A 264 -22.23 6.48 -29.33
C ASP A 264 -23.47 7.10 -28.67
N GLY A 265 -23.56 7.05 -27.33
CA GLY A 265 -24.70 7.55 -26.58
C GLY A 265 -25.91 6.62 -26.54
N SER A 266 -25.84 5.43 -27.11
CA SER A 266 -26.92 4.43 -27.07
C SER A 266 -27.06 3.71 -25.72
N GLY A 267 -26.15 4.00 -24.79
CA GLY A 267 -26.11 3.42 -23.44
C GLY A 267 -27.11 4.00 -22.46
N TYR A 268 -26.97 3.66 -21.20
CA TYR A 268 -27.78 4.15 -20.09
C TYR A 268 -26.94 4.21 -18.80
N PRO A 269 -27.33 4.99 -17.76
CA PRO A 269 -28.60 5.69 -17.60
C PRO A 269 -28.67 7.09 -18.22
N ALA A 270 -27.53 7.74 -18.49
CA ALA A 270 -27.47 9.14 -18.90
C ALA A 270 -27.33 9.35 -20.41
N GLY A 271 -26.94 8.31 -21.18
CA GLY A 271 -26.66 8.42 -22.60
C GLY A 271 -25.40 9.24 -22.88
N LEU A 272 -24.35 9.09 -22.07
CA LEU A 272 -23.07 9.77 -22.21
C LEU A 272 -22.37 9.36 -23.52
N ILE A 273 -21.59 10.28 -24.09
CA ILE A 273 -20.93 10.08 -25.39
C ILE A 273 -19.43 10.24 -25.25
N GLY A 274 -18.69 9.34 -25.88
CA GLY A 274 -17.24 9.46 -26.04
C GLY A 274 -16.52 9.61 -24.69
N ASP A 275 -15.71 10.66 -24.55
CA ASP A 275 -14.86 10.87 -23.39
C ASP A 275 -15.58 11.38 -22.13
N ASP A 276 -16.89 11.66 -22.21
CA ASP A 276 -17.71 11.92 -21.02
C ASP A 276 -17.91 10.65 -20.17
N ILE A 277 -17.69 9.47 -20.75
CA ILE A 277 -17.70 8.18 -20.02
C ILE A 277 -16.32 7.94 -19.43
N LEU A 278 -16.24 7.66 -18.14
CA LEU A 278 -14.99 7.31 -17.46
C LEU A 278 -14.30 6.11 -18.15
N LEU A 279 -12.98 6.16 -18.25
CA LEU A 279 -12.21 5.08 -18.88
C LEU A 279 -12.38 3.76 -18.14
N GLU A 280 -12.43 3.80 -16.81
CA GLU A 280 -12.70 2.66 -15.94
C GLU A 280 -14.08 2.04 -16.25
N ALA A 281 -15.09 2.86 -16.44
CA ALA A 281 -16.44 2.41 -16.77
C ALA A 281 -16.48 1.73 -18.16
N ARG A 282 -15.79 2.30 -19.15
CA ARG A 282 -15.67 1.69 -20.49
C ARG A 282 -15.02 0.32 -20.42
N ILE A 283 -13.96 0.15 -19.57
CA ILE A 283 -13.27 -1.13 -19.37
C ILE A 283 -14.20 -2.15 -18.73
N VAL A 284 -14.87 -1.77 -17.62
CA VAL A 284 -15.84 -2.65 -16.94
C VAL A 284 -16.97 -3.03 -17.89
N GLY A 285 -17.49 -2.08 -18.67
CA GLY A 285 -18.56 -2.32 -19.64
C GLY A 285 -18.18 -3.30 -20.76
N VAL A 286 -16.94 -3.28 -21.26
CA VAL A 286 -16.44 -4.27 -22.23
C VAL A 286 -16.28 -5.63 -21.57
N ALA A 287 -15.69 -5.68 -20.36
CA ALA A 287 -15.50 -6.92 -19.60
C ALA A 287 -16.83 -7.59 -19.27
N ASP A 288 -17.85 -6.81 -18.83
CA ASP A 288 -19.19 -7.30 -18.56
C ASP A 288 -19.84 -7.92 -19.79
N VAL A 289 -19.81 -7.23 -20.93
CA VAL A 289 -20.37 -7.75 -22.20
C VAL A 289 -19.69 -9.06 -22.59
N VAL A 290 -18.37 -9.15 -22.52
CA VAL A 290 -17.62 -10.34 -22.89
C VAL A 290 -17.95 -11.49 -21.96
N GLU A 291 -17.97 -11.27 -20.66
CA GLU A 291 -18.31 -12.29 -19.68
C GLU A 291 -19.76 -12.74 -19.81
N ALA A 292 -20.72 -11.80 -19.86
CA ALA A 292 -22.14 -12.10 -19.96
C ALA A 292 -22.53 -12.86 -21.24
N MET A 293 -21.79 -12.67 -22.32
CA MET A 293 -22.02 -13.42 -23.58
C MET A 293 -21.33 -14.78 -23.59
N SER A 294 -20.23 -14.91 -22.88
CA SER A 294 -19.44 -16.15 -22.85
C SER A 294 -20.04 -17.18 -21.90
N SER A 295 -20.61 -16.73 -20.77
CA SER A 295 -21.16 -17.61 -19.73
C SER A 295 -22.55 -18.15 -20.09
N HIS A 296 -22.85 -19.35 -19.57
CA HIS A 296 -24.17 -19.97 -19.70
C HIS A 296 -25.18 -19.23 -18.85
N ARG A 297 -26.33 -18.89 -19.46
CA ARG A 297 -27.51 -18.40 -18.70
C ARG A 297 -28.68 -19.33 -18.99
N PRO A 298 -29.59 -19.61 -18.05
CA PRO A 298 -30.67 -20.60 -18.23
C PRO A 298 -31.59 -20.37 -19.41
N TYR A 299 -31.64 -19.13 -19.90
CA TYR A 299 -32.46 -18.76 -21.06
C TYR A 299 -31.67 -18.71 -22.36
N ARG A 300 -30.33 -18.85 -22.26
CA ARG A 300 -29.45 -18.71 -23.40
C ARG A 300 -28.14 -19.49 -23.13
N PRO A 301 -27.90 -20.59 -23.88
CA PRO A 301 -26.59 -21.21 -23.86
C PRO A 301 -25.55 -20.12 -24.11
N GLY A 302 -24.43 -20.14 -23.38
CA GLY A 302 -23.30 -19.27 -23.63
C GLY A 302 -22.95 -19.36 -25.10
N LYS A 303 -22.78 -18.23 -25.75
CA LYS A 303 -22.38 -18.19 -27.17
C LYS A 303 -20.91 -18.52 -27.36
N GLY A 304 -20.19 -18.69 -26.23
CA GLY A 304 -18.74 -18.85 -26.20
C GLY A 304 -17.98 -17.54 -26.33
N ALA A 305 -16.74 -17.55 -25.88
CA ALA A 305 -15.88 -16.36 -25.88
C ALA A 305 -15.69 -15.78 -27.28
N GLU A 306 -15.62 -16.62 -28.31
CA GLU A 306 -15.45 -16.20 -29.70
C GLU A 306 -16.60 -15.28 -30.18
N CYS A 307 -17.85 -15.64 -29.91
CA CYS A 307 -19.00 -14.78 -30.25
C CYS A 307 -19.03 -13.47 -29.45
N ALA A 308 -18.57 -13.50 -28.20
CA ALA A 308 -18.46 -12.30 -27.36
C ALA A 308 -17.39 -11.34 -27.91
N LEU A 309 -16.24 -11.86 -28.33
CA LEU A 309 -15.17 -11.08 -28.93
C LEU A 309 -15.61 -10.49 -30.28
N GLN A 310 -16.31 -11.25 -31.12
CA GLN A 310 -16.89 -10.73 -32.37
C GLN A 310 -17.90 -9.60 -32.12
N GLU A 311 -18.67 -9.64 -31.04
CA GLU A 311 -19.61 -8.58 -30.68
C GLU A 311 -18.89 -7.27 -30.33
N ILE A 312 -17.88 -7.32 -29.47
CA ILE A 312 -17.12 -6.11 -29.12
C ILE A 312 -16.31 -5.60 -30.30
N GLU A 313 -15.80 -6.48 -31.17
CA GLU A 313 -15.08 -6.11 -32.39
C GLU A 313 -16.01 -5.41 -33.36
N ARG A 314 -17.25 -5.85 -33.55
CA ARG A 314 -18.26 -5.21 -34.36
C ARG A 314 -18.60 -3.81 -33.88
N GLY A 315 -18.68 -3.60 -32.55
CA GLY A 315 -18.97 -2.30 -31.95
C GLY A 315 -17.72 -1.42 -31.75
N ARG A 316 -16.54 -1.87 -32.19
CA ARG A 316 -15.27 -1.16 -32.05
C ARG A 316 -15.32 0.24 -32.68
N GLY A 317 -15.00 1.26 -31.85
CA GLY A 317 -15.00 2.67 -32.29
C GLY A 317 -16.39 3.28 -32.48
N SER A 318 -17.47 2.53 -32.26
CA SER A 318 -18.85 3.03 -32.19
C SER A 318 -19.43 2.88 -30.79
N ALA A 319 -19.88 1.71 -30.40
CA ALA A 319 -20.40 1.42 -29.05
C ALA A 319 -19.29 1.26 -28.00
N TYR A 320 -18.12 0.79 -28.40
CA TYR A 320 -16.98 0.49 -27.51
C TYR A 320 -15.72 1.27 -27.89
N ASP A 321 -14.94 1.69 -26.89
CA ASP A 321 -13.63 2.33 -27.11
C ASP A 321 -12.69 1.36 -27.82
N SER A 322 -12.14 1.79 -28.97
CA SER A 322 -11.28 0.97 -29.81
C SER A 322 -10.03 0.46 -29.09
N ARG A 323 -9.44 1.27 -28.20
CA ARG A 323 -8.24 0.90 -27.43
C ARG A 323 -8.53 -0.22 -26.46
N ILE A 324 -9.71 -0.20 -25.82
CA ILE A 324 -10.15 -1.22 -24.86
C ILE A 324 -10.47 -2.53 -25.57
N VAL A 325 -11.15 -2.43 -26.75
CA VAL A 325 -11.43 -3.62 -27.56
C VAL A 325 -10.12 -4.26 -28.03
N ASP A 326 -9.17 -3.47 -28.55
CA ASP A 326 -7.87 -3.98 -29.00
C ASP A 326 -7.09 -4.66 -27.87
N ALA A 327 -7.08 -4.08 -26.66
CA ALA A 327 -6.47 -4.67 -25.48
C ALA A 327 -7.18 -5.98 -25.10
N CYS A 328 -8.52 -6.02 -25.08
CA CYS A 328 -9.28 -7.22 -24.78
C CYS A 328 -8.98 -8.35 -25.76
N LEU A 329 -8.98 -8.08 -27.06
CA LEU A 329 -8.64 -9.06 -28.11
C LEU A 329 -7.21 -9.58 -27.93
N THR A 330 -6.27 -8.72 -27.59
CA THR A 330 -4.87 -9.09 -27.30
C THR A 330 -4.77 -10.02 -26.09
N VAL A 331 -5.48 -9.70 -25.01
CA VAL A 331 -5.55 -10.53 -23.79
C VAL A 331 -6.00 -11.95 -24.12
N PHE A 332 -7.07 -12.13 -24.87
CA PHE A 332 -7.54 -13.47 -25.29
C PHE A 332 -6.58 -14.15 -26.26
N LYS A 333 -5.99 -13.43 -27.18
CA LYS A 333 -4.97 -13.98 -28.11
C LYS A 333 -3.74 -14.49 -27.36
N ASN A 334 -3.40 -13.87 -26.24
CA ASN A 334 -2.30 -14.26 -25.35
C ASN A 334 -2.67 -15.43 -24.42
N GLY A 335 -3.84 -16.05 -24.60
CA GLY A 335 -4.23 -17.26 -23.89
C GLY A 335 -5.03 -17.02 -22.61
N TYR A 336 -5.60 -15.85 -22.41
CA TYR A 336 -6.53 -15.63 -21.30
C TYR A 336 -7.76 -16.51 -21.45
N LEU A 337 -8.11 -17.18 -20.38
CA LEU A 337 -9.32 -18.00 -20.29
C LEU A 337 -10.20 -17.45 -19.17
N LEU A 338 -11.48 -17.24 -19.46
CA LEU A 338 -12.47 -17.01 -18.42
C LEU A 338 -12.51 -18.21 -17.50
N ALA A 339 -12.46 -17.99 -16.19
CA ALA A 339 -12.55 -19.07 -15.22
C ALA A 339 -13.84 -19.88 -15.48
N PRO A 340 -13.79 -21.23 -15.37
CA PRO A 340 -14.99 -22.05 -15.51
C PRO A 340 -16.03 -21.69 -14.45
N GLU A 341 -17.31 -21.91 -14.79
CA GLU A 341 -18.45 -21.70 -13.90
C GLU A 341 -18.45 -22.65 -12.69
#